data_82f7761050cf8d90d44291e6d07b2e53
#
_entry.id   82f7761050cf8d90d44291e6d07b2e53
#
_cell.length_a   1.000
_cell.length_b   1.000
_cell.length_c   1.000
_cell.angle_alpha   90.00
_cell.angle_beta   90.00
_cell.angle_gamma   90.00
#
_symmetry.space_group_name_H-M   'P 1'
#
loop_
_entity.id
_entity.type
_entity.pdbx_description
1 polymer ?
#
loop_
_entity_poly.entity_id
_entity_poly.type
_entity_poly.pdbx_seq_one_letter_code
_entity_poly.pdbx_strand_id
1 'polypeptide(L)'
;GDYTAEEFCGLSAKQRDDMGLRPLDLAGLSEIEGPPQRMNEAVWTIKNVSFAYKHEPETLHITETSFPSGSATAIIGHNGAGKSTFARCLCGLEKHFKGTVQDQSKNYSRKERLKLCYMVMQDVNHQLFTESLLDEILLSMRTENKQRAREILKEMDLLSFEDCHPMGLSGGQKQRVAVASA
;
A
#
# COMPACT_ATOMS: atom_id res chain seq x y z
N GLY A 1 21.22 19.86 -11.38
CA GLY A 1 21.20 20.84 -12.46
C GLY A 1 19.75 21.20 -12.74
N ASP A 2 19.54 22.46 -13.07
CA ASP A 2 18.19 22.94 -13.40
C ASP A 2 17.97 22.68 -14.90
N TYR A 3 16.91 21.95 -15.24
CA TYR A 3 16.48 21.71 -16.61
C TYR A 3 15.18 22.46 -16.86
N THR A 4 15.08 23.07 -18.03
CA THR A 4 13.78 23.54 -18.52
C THR A 4 12.92 22.34 -18.92
N ALA A 5 11.60 22.53 -19.04
CA ALA A 5 10.68 21.47 -19.46
C ALA A 5 11.04 20.90 -20.85
N GLU A 6 11.51 21.75 -21.78
CA GLU A 6 11.94 21.32 -23.12
C GLU A 6 13.21 20.49 -23.07
N GLU A 7 14.22 20.92 -22.31
CA GLU A 7 15.46 20.16 -22.12
C GLU A 7 15.20 18.82 -21.45
N PHE A 8 14.31 18.77 -20.45
CA PHE A 8 13.91 17.53 -19.79
C PHE A 8 13.21 16.55 -20.76
N CYS A 9 12.30 17.03 -21.56
CA CYS A 9 11.63 16.23 -22.59
C CYS A 9 12.58 15.75 -23.67
N GLY A 10 13.67 16.49 -23.95
CA GLY A 10 14.70 16.13 -24.91
C GLY A 10 15.70 15.07 -24.43
N LEU A 11 15.73 14.73 -23.13
CA LEU A 11 16.62 13.70 -22.61
C LEU A 11 16.25 12.31 -23.15
N SER A 12 17.26 11.54 -23.57
CA SER A 12 17.05 10.13 -23.92
C SER A 12 16.61 9.29 -22.73
N ALA A 13 15.95 8.15 -22.97
CA ALA A 13 15.52 7.22 -21.92
C ALA A 13 16.69 6.82 -21.01
N LYS A 14 17.87 6.53 -21.60
CA LYS A 14 19.08 6.18 -20.86
C LYS A 14 19.55 7.31 -19.94
N GLN A 15 19.60 8.55 -20.44
CA GLN A 15 20.00 9.70 -19.62
C GLN A 15 19.05 9.93 -18.44
N ARG A 16 17.73 9.75 -18.64
CA ARG A 16 16.76 9.84 -17.56
C ARG A 16 16.94 8.74 -16.52
N ASP A 17 17.20 7.51 -16.95
CA ASP A 17 17.44 6.36 -16.08
C ASP A 17 18.72 6.54 -15.26
N ASP A 18 19.83 6.93 -15.89
CA ASP A 18 21.09 7.25 -15.22
C ASP A 18 20.95 8.37 -14.16
N MET A 19 19.99 9.26 -14.34
CA MET A 19 19.66 10.34 -13.41
C MET A 19 18.59 9.93 -12.37
N GLY A 20 18.07 8.72 -12.41
CA GLY A 20 17.00 8.24 -11.55
C GLY A 20 15.64 8.91 -11.80
N LEU A 21 15.40 9.44 -12.99
CA LEU A 21 14.17 10.11 -13.37
C LEU A 21 13.16 9.12 -13.93
N ARG A 22 11.87 9.40 -13.65
CA ARG A 22 10.79 8.56 -14.16
C ARG A 22 10.69 8.66 -15.69
N PRO A 23 10.31 7.57 -16.39
CA PRO A 23 10.02 7.63 -17.82
C PRO A 23 8.85 8.58 -18.10
N LEU A 24 8.88 9.24 -19.27
CA LEU A 24 7.81 10.16 -19.69
C LEU A 24 6.51 9.43 -20.07
N ASP A 25 6.64 8.19 -20.51
CA ASP A 25 5.52 7.31 -20.81
C ASP A 25 5.78 5.90 -20.28
N LEU A 26 4.76 5.07 -20.28
CA LEU A 26 4.84 3.68 -19.81
C LEU A 26 5.19 2.68 -20.92
N ALA A 27 5.27 3.14 -22.19
CA ALA A 27 5.47 2.25 -23.33
C ALA A 27 6.88 1.60 -23.38
N GLY A 28 7.84 2.20 -22.68
CA GLY A 28 9.21 1.68 -22.55
C GLY A 28 9.47 0.85 -21.30
N LEU A 29 8.47 0.68 -20.43
CA LEU A 29 8.60 -0.23 -19.30
C LEU A 29 8.51 -1.66 -19.86
N SER A 30 9.62 -2.41 -19.78
CA SER A 30 9.59 -3.86 -19.99
C SER A 30 8.49 -4.44 -19.09
N GLU A 31 7.71 -5.37 -19.61
CA GLU A 31 6.81 -6.17 -18.79
C GLU A 31 7.62 -6.72 -17.62
N ILE A 32 7.42 -6.17 -16.44
CA ILE A 32 7.94 -6.77 -15.23
C ILE A 32 7.14 -8.07 -15.14
N GLU A 33 7.81 -9.20 -15.38
CA GLU A 33 7.23 -10.49 -15.06
C GLU A 33 6.85 -10.42 -13.58
N GLY A 34 5.57 -10.23 -13.33
CA GLY A 34 5.02 -10.26 -11.98
C GLY A 34 5.34 -11.61 -11.34
N PRO A 35 5.43 -11.70 -10.02
CA PRO A 35 5.58 -12.98 -9.36
C PRO A 35 4.52 -13.93 -9.93
N PRO A 36 4.86 -15.23 -10.14
CA PRO A 36 3.97 -16.18 -10.75
C PRO A 36 2.63 -16.10 -10.00
N GLN A 37 1.57 -15.74 -10.72
CA GLN A 37 0.24 -15.67 -10.16
C GLN A 37 -0.11 -17.07 -9.66
N ARG A 38 -0.01 -17.27 -8.35
CA ARG A 38 -0.65 -18.43 -7.71
C ARG A 38 -2.13 -18.18 -7.85
N MET A 39 -2.73 -18.68 -8.93
CA MET A 39 -4.16 -18.67 -9.13
C MET A 39 -4.78 -19.59 -8.05
N ASN A 40 -4.96 -19.05 -6.87
CA ASN A 40 -5.86 -19.66 -5.91
C ASN A 40 -7.27 -19.41 -6.46
N GLU A 41 -8.07 -20.46 -6.57
CA GLU A 41 -9.49 -20.38 -6.98
C GLU A 41 -10.32 -19.52 -5.99
N ALA A 42 -9.75 -19.20 -4.82
CA ALA A 42 -10.41 -18.37 -3.83
C ALA A 42 -10.56 -16.93 -4.33
N VAL A 43 -11.76 -16.43 -4.28
CA VAL A 43 -12.12 -15.07 -4.70
C VAL A 43 -12.69 -14.33 -3.51
N TRP A 44 -12.14 -13.15 -3.25
CA TRP A 44 -12.73 -12.19 -2.32
C TRP A 44 -13.87 -11.47 -3.02
N THR A 45 -15.05 -11.50 -2.44
CA THR A 45 -16.24 -10.84 -2.99
C THR A 45 -16.75 -9.79 -2.02
N ILE A 46 -17.02 -8.61 -2.54
CA ILE A 46 -17.55 -7.46 -1.81
C ILE A 46 -18.90 -7.10 -2.40
N LYS A 47 -19.95 -7.03 -1.57
CA LYS A 47 -21.32 -6.80 -2.04
C LYS A 47 -22.03 -5.71 -1.25
N ASN A 48 -22.91 -5.01 -1.95
CA ASN A 48 -23.84 -4.01 -1.38
C ASN A 48 -23.12 -2.95 -0.55
N VAL A 49 -22.00 -2.46 -1.07
CA VAL A 49 -21.23 -1.41 -0.39
C VAL A 49 -21.97 -0.10 -0.47
N SER A 50 -22.21 0.50 0.68
CA SER A 50 -22.67 1.86 0.83
C SER A 50 -21.89 2.52 1.98
N PHE A 51 -21.33 3.69 1.72
CA PHE A 51 -20.60 4.46 2.71
C PHE A 51 -20.74 5.96 2.44
N ALA A 52 -20.98 6.71 3.50
CA ALA A 52 -20.93 8.16 3.51
C ALA A 52 -20.18 8.64 4.76
N TYR A 53 -19.42 9.71 4.63
CA TYR A 53 -18.90 10.44 5.78
C TYR A 53 -20.04 11.21 6.46
N LYS A 54 -19.83 11.53 7.74
CA LYS A 54 -20.83 12.24 8.53
C LYS A 54 -21.17 13.59 7.87
N HIS A 55 -22.46 13.81 7.59
CA HIS A 55 -23.00 15.00 6.93
C HIS A 55 -22.60 15.18 5.45
N GLU A 56 -22.07 14.13 4.80
CA GLU A 56 -21.73 14.15 3.39
C GLU A 56 -22.63 13.22 2.58
N PRO A 57 -22.77 13.44 1.28
CA PRO A 57 -23.46 12.53 0.39
C PRO A 57 -22.75 11.17 0.33
N GLU A 58 -23.43 10.18 -0.20
CA GLU A 58 -22.86 8.83 -0.35
C GLU A 58 -21.59 8.90 -1.20
N THR A 59 -20.47 8.49 -0.58
CA THR A 59 -19.14 8.50 -1.19
C THR A 59 -18.85 7.23 -1.99
N LEU A 60 -19.41 6.10 -1.54
CA LEU A 60 -19.26 4.79 -2.17
C LEU A 60 -20.60 4.12 -2.35
N HIS A 61 -20.85 3.65 -3.57
CA HIS A 61 -21.94 2.76 -3.90
C HIS A 61 -21.41 1.67 -4.85
N ILE A 62 -21.32 0.44 -4.38
CA ILE A 62 -20.83 -0.70 -5.19
C ILE A 62 -21.77 -1.88 -4.98
N THR A 63 -22.43 -2.31 -6.04
CA THR A 63 -23.33 -3.45 -5.98
C THR A 63 -22.58 -4.74 -5.70
N GLU A 64 -21.56 -5.02 -6.50
CA GLU A 64 -20.69 -6.20 -6.33
C GLU A 64 -19.34 -5.95 -7.02
N THR A 65 -18.27 -6.41 -6.39
CA THR A 65 -16.93 -6.50 -6.99
C THR A 65 -16.17 -7.66 -6.38
N SER A 66 -15.17 -8.19 -7.08
CA SER A 66 -14.38 -9.32 -6.60
C SER A 66 -12.91 -9.20 -6.98
N PHE A 67 -12.06 -9.83 -6.18
CA PHE A 67 -10.63 -9.92 -6.43
C PHE A 67 -10.15 -11.35 -6.25
N PRO A 68 -9.24 -11.84 -7.12
CA PRO A 68 -8.59 -13.12 -6.90
C PRO A 68 -7.74 -13.10 -5.64
N SER A 69 -7.80 -14.14 -4.83
CA SER A 69 -6.92 -14.29 -3.66
C SER A 69 -5.47 -14.51 -4.11
N GLY A 70 -4.52 -13.93 -3.39
CA GLY A 70 -3.10 -14.06 -3.70
C GLY A 70 -2.64 -13.26 -4.93
N SER A 71 -3.48 -12.34 -5.44
CA SER A 71 -3.14 -11.46 -6.55
C SER A 71 -2.86 -10.03 -6.10
N ALA A 72 -2.13 -9.28 -6.91
CA ALA A 72 -2.05 -7.83 -6.81
C ALA A 72 -3.16 -7.19 -7.64
N THR A 73 -3.99 -6.36 -7.00
CA THR A 73 -5.11 -5.68 -7.66
C THR A 73 -4.92 -4.17 -7.62
N ALA A 74 -4.97 -3.50 -8.77
CA ALA A 74 -4.91 -2.06 -8.86
C ALA A 74 -6.32 -1.44 -8.84
N ILE A 75 -6.54 -0.44 -7.98
CA ILE A 75 -7.74 0.38 -7.95
C ILE A 75 -7.44 1.70 -8.63
N ILE A 76 -7.99 1.93 -9.80
CA ILE A 76 -7.76 3.12 -10.62
C ILE A 76 -9.00 4.02 -10.67
N GLY A 77 -8.77 5.30 -10.90
CA GLY A 77 -9.84 6.31 -11.02
C GLY A 77 -9.31 7.72 -10.73
N HIS A 78 -10.08 8.75 -11.06
CA HIS A 78 -9.72 10.15 -10.82
C HIS A 78 -9.58 10.48 -9.32
N ASN A 79 -8.99 11.64 -9.01
CA ASN A 79 -8.92 12.13 -7.62
C ASN A 79 -10.34 12.42 -7.12
N GLY A 80 -10.64 12.02 -5.88
CA GLY A 80 -11.98 12.10 -5.32
C GLY A 80 -12.92 10.94 -5.66
N ALA A 81 -12.52 9.96 -6.50
CA ALA A 81 -13.36 8.82 -6.85
C ALA A 81 -13.60 7.80 -5.71
N GLY A 82 -13.15 8.07 -4.49
CA GLY A 82 -13.39 7.19 -3.34
C GLY A 82 -12.40 6.03 -3.19
N LYS A 83 -11.30 5.96 -3.95
CA LYS A 83 -10.32 4.85 -3.89
C LYS A 83 -9.79 4.58 -2.49
N SER A 84 -9.29 5.63 -1.82
CA SER A 84 -8.77 5.52 -0.45
C SER A 84 -9.87 5.18 0.56
N THR A 85 -11.06 5.74 0.37
CA THR A 85 -12.24 5.42 1.19
C THR A 85 -12.62 3.95 1.05
N PHE A 86 -12.61 3.42 -0.18
CA PHE A 86 -12.88 2.01 -0.42
C PHE A 86 -11.84 1.09 0.25
N ALA A 87 -10.55 1.39 0.11
CA ALA A 87 -9.49 0.65 0.79
C ALA A 87 -9.68 0.68 2.33
N ARG A 88 -9.97 1.85 2.93
CA ARG A 88 -10.26 1.99 4.37
C ARG A 88 -11.49 1.17 4.79
N CYS A 89 -12.54 1.17 3.98
CA CYS A 89 -13.73 0.36 4.20
C CYS A 89 -13.39 -1.14 4.20
N LEU A 90 -12.60 -1.61 3.22
CA LEU A 90 -12.18 -3.01 3.13
C LEU A 90 -11.34 -3.43 4.36
N CYS A 91 -10.40 -2.62 4.79
CA CYS A 91 -9.59 -2.89 5.98
C CYS A 91 -10.39 -2.83 7.29
N GLY A 92 -11.66 -2.38 7.27
CA GLY A 92 -12.48 -2.24 8.47
C GLY A 92 -12.18 -0.99 9.28
N LEU A 93 -11.44 -0.02 8.73
CA LEU A 93 -11.14 1.24 9.43
C LEU A 93 -12.39 2.11 9.56
N GLU A 94 -13.30 2.06 8.60
CA GLU A 94 -14.55 2.82 8.62
C GLU A 94 -15.65 2.07 9.38
N LYS A 95 -16.16 2.71 10.46
CA LYS A 95 -17.18 2.09 11.35
C LYS A 95 -18.56 2.00 10.70
N HIS A 96 -18.90 2.96 9.86
CA HIS A 96 -20.23 3.10 9.25
C HIS A 96 -20.34 2.43 7.87
N PHE A 97 -19.35 1.64 7.50
CA PHE A 97 -19.39 0.81 6.30
C PHE A 97 -20.56 -0.16 6.34
N LYS A 98 -21.40 -0.10 5.31
CA LYS A 98 -22.45 -1.07 5.01
C LYS A 98 -22.00 -1.92 3.85
N GLY A 99 -22.31 -3.20 3.88
CA GLY A 99 -21.93 -4.18 2.87
C GLY A 99 -21.29 -5.42 3.48
N THR A 100 -21.02 -6.40 2.64
CA THR A 100 -20.38 -7.65 3.03
C THR A 100 -19.02 -7.79 2.35
N VAL A 101 -18.06 -8.34 3.08
CA VAL A 101 -16.75 -8.75 2.57
C VAL A 101 -16.60 -10.23 2.90
N GLN A 102 -16.54 -11.05 1.89
CA GLN A 102 -16.53 -12.50 2.04
C GLN A 102 -15.51 -13.16 1.12
N ASP A 103 -15.04 -14.32 1.52
CA ASP A 103 -14.43 -15.31 0.63
C ASP A 103 -15.38 -16.50 0.45
N GLN A 104 -14.90 -17.56 -0.15
CA GLN A 104 -15.70 -18.78 -0.34
C GLN A 104 -16.11 -19.47 0.96
N SER A 105 -15.40 -19.19 2.06
CA SER A 105 -15.58 -19.89 3.34
C SER A 105 -16.51 -19.14 4.29
N LYS A 106 -16.44 -17.79 4.32
CA LYS A 106 -17.21 -16.98 5.27
C LYS A 106 -17.31 -15.50 4.94
N ASN A 107 -18.20 -14.82 5.65
CA ASN A 107 -18.24 -13.36 5.74
C ASN A 107 -17.31 -12.87 6.86
N TYR A 108 -16.56 -11.82 6.59
CA TYR A 108 -15.62 -11.22 7.53
C TYR A 108 -16.22 -10.01 8.23
N SER A 109 -16.34 -10.08 9.54
CA SER A 109 -16.73 -8.95 10.38
C SER A 109 -15.68 -7.84 10.32
N ARG A 110 -16.08 -6.63 10.72
CA ARG A 110 -15.15 -5.49 10.82
C ARG A 110 -13.92 -5.82 11.69
N LYS A 111 -14.12 -6.50 12.84
CA LYS A 111 -13.02 -6.85 13.75
C LYS A 111 -12.04 -7.84 13.14
N GLU A 112 -12.54 -8.79 12.35
CA GLU A 112 -11.69 -9.75 11.64
C GLU A 112 -10.88 -9.05 10.54
N ARG A 113 -11.51 -8.17 9.76
CA ARG A 113 -10.82 -7.39 8.72
C ARG A 113 -9.69 -6.51 9.28
N LEU A 114 -9.93 -5.85 10.41
CA LEU A 114 -8.89 -5.08 11.12
C LEU A 114 -7.69 -5.93 11.56
N LYS A 115 -7.87 -7.24 11.76
CA LYS A 115 -6.79 -8.16 12.13
C LYS A 115 -6.07 -8.79 10.93
N LEU A 116 -6.75 -8.84 9.78
CA LEU A 116 -6.27 -9.50 8.58
C LEU A 116 -5.65 -8.53 7.58
N CYS A 117 -6.09 -7.28 7.60
CA CYS A 117 -5.66 -6.27 6.64
C CYS A 117 -4.67 -5.31 7.30
N TYR A 118 -3.64 -4.97 6.56
CA TYR A 118 -2.78 -3.84 6.86
C TYR A 118 -2.96 -2.77 5.77
N MET A 119 -2.87 -1.51 6.14
CA MET A 119 -2.99 -0.40 5.21
C MET A 119 -1.80 0.53 5.34
N VAL A 120 -1.00 0.63 4.28
CA VAL A 120 0.03 1.67 4.18
C VAL A 120 -0.65 2.95 3.69
N MET A 121 -0.57 4.02 4.45
CA MET A 121 -1.18 5.30 4.12
C MET A 121 -0.35 6.07 3.09
N GLN A 122 -1.00 6.99 2.37
CA GLN A 122 -0.32 7.89 1.43
C GLN A 122 0.71 8.79 2.17
N ASP A 123 0.35 9.29 3.34
CA ASP A 123 1.27 9.96 4.25
C ASP A 123 1.70 9.00 5.36
N VAL A 124 2.85 8.40 5.17
CA VAL A 124 3.43 7.43 6.10
C VAL A 124 3.95 8.06 7.40
N ASN A 125 4.09 9.39 7.47
CA ASN A 125 4.54 10.05 8.70
C ASN A 125 3.56 9.84 9.87
N HIS A 126 2.29 9.56 9.58
CA HIS A 126 1.27 9.25 10.58
C HIS A 126 1.26 7.79 11.03
N GLN A 127 2.16 6.96 10.50
CA GLN A 127 2.23 5.53 10.83
C GLN A 127 3.52 5.13 11.54
N LEU A 128 4.53 6.01 11.57
CA LEU A 128 5.83 5.73 12.15
C LEU A 128 5.98 6.50 13.47
N PHE A 129 6.12 5.78 14.58
CA PHE A 129 5.99 6.35 15.92
C PHE A 129 7.18 6.10 16.83
N THR A 130 8.06 5.16 16.47
CA THR A 130 9.12 4.70 17.35
C THR A 130 10.40 5.53 17.20
N GLU A 131 11.35 5.31 18.10
CA GLU A 131 12.63 6.01 18.12
C GLU A 131 13.64 5.42 17.12
N SER A 132 13.45 4.17 16.69
CA SER A 132 14.33 3.50 15.73
C SER A 132 13.54 2.66 14.72
N LEU A 133 14.16 2.39 13.55
CA LEU A 133 13.56 1.50 12.55
C LEU A 133 13.40 0.08 13.10
N LEU A 134 14.36 -0.38 13.86
CA LEU A 134 14.30 -1.71 14.46
C LEU A 134 13.07 -1.83 15.37
N ASP A 135 12.83 -0.83 16.21
CA ASP A 135 11.67 -0.81 17.11
C ASP A 135 10.36 -0.73 16.34
N GLU A 136 10.32 -0.01 15.21
CA GLU A 136 9.13 0.08 14.35
C GLU A 136 8.72 -1.29 13.80
N ILE A 137 9.70 -2.09 13.34
CA ILE A 137 9.43 -3.44 12.88
C ILE A 137 9.04 -4.36 14.04
N LEU A 138 9.73 -4.27 15.18
CA LEU A 138 9.41 -5.08 16.37
C LEU A 138 8.00 -4.84 16.89
N LEU A 139 7.56 -3.56 16.89
CA LEU A 139 6.22 -3.18 17.34
C LEU A 139 5.10 -3.87 16.51
N SER A 140 5.35 -4.12 15.24
CA SER A 140 4.37 -4.78 14.37
C SER A 140 4.31 -6.29 14.54
N MET A 141 5.32 -6.89 15.15
CA MET A 141 5.40 -8.35 15.31
C MET A 141 4.52 -8.83 16.45
N ARG A 142 3.85 -9.99 16.26
CA ARG A 142 3.10 -10.65 17.35
C ARG A 142 4.00 -11.14 18.50
N THR A 143 5.21 -11.52 18.16
CA THR A 143 6.26 -11.93 19.10
C THR A 143 7.54 -11.27 18.63
N GLU A 144 8.16 -10.49 19.49
CA GLU A 144 9.41 -9.79 19.17
C GLU A 144 10.51 -10.76 18.78
N ASN A 145 11.09 -10.53 17.62
CA ASN A 145 12.23 -11.29 17.11
C ASN A 145 13.19 -10.33 16.39
N LYS A 146 14.22 -9.89 17.11
CA LYS A 146 15.23 -8.96 16.58
C LYS A 146 15.95 -9.48 15.35
N GLN A 147 16.23 -10.79 15.31
CA GLN A 147 16.90 -11.40 14.15
C GLN A 147 16.01 -11.29 12.92
N ARG A 148 14.73 -11.65 13.04
CA ARG A 148 13.78 -11.55 11.93
C ARG A 148 13.52 -10.09 11.52
N ALA A 149 13.47 -9.16 12.47
CA ALA A 149 13.34 -7.74 12.19
C ALA A 149 14.50 -7.20 11.34
N ARG A 150 15.75 -7.59 11.68
CA ARG A 150 16.93 -7.24 10.88
C ARG A 150 16.94 -7.86 9.48
N GLU A 151 16.46 -9.10 9.34
CA GLU A 151 16.28 -9.73 8.03
C GLU A 151 15.30 -8.93 7.16
N ILE A 152 14.16 -8.51 7.72
CA ILE A 152 13.18 -7.67 7.01
C ILE A 152 13.81 -6.33 6.61
N LEU A 153 14.52 -5.66 7.54
CA LEU A 153 15.23 -4.42 7.22
C LEU A 153 16.26 -4.62 6.10
N LYS A 154 16.95 -5.75 6.08
CA LYS A 154 17.90 -6.10 5.02
C LYS A 154 17.20 -6.32 3.68
N GLU A 155 16.07 -7.04 3.64
CA GLU A 155 15.26 -7.26 2.45
C GLU A 155 14.75 -5.93 1.85
N MET A 156 14.51 -4.93 2.69
CA MET A 156 14.05 -3.59 2.30
C MET A 156 15.18 -2.59 2.04
N ASP A 157 16.44 -3.03 2.09
CA ASP A 157 17.63 -2.16 1.95
C ASP A 157 17.64 -1.01 2.97
N LEU A 158 17.34 -1.33 4.23
CA LEU A 158 17.21 -0.39 5.34
C LEU A 158 18.06 -0.77 6.56
N LEU A 159 18.80 -1.89 6.52
CA LEU A 159 19.53 -2.39 7.68
C LEU A 159 20.56 -1.38 8.23
N SER A 160 21.20 -0.61 7.35
CA SER A 160 22.17 0.44 7.76
C SER A 160 21.55 1.60 8.53
N PHE A 161 20.22 1.67 8.58
CA PHE A 161 19.44 2.69 9.27
C PHE A 161 18.71 2.12 10.50
N GLU A 162 19.04 0.90 10.97
CA GLU A 162 18.27 0.22 12.02
C GLU A 162 18.09 1.05 13.30
N ASP A 163 19.09 1.86 13.66
CA ASP A 163 19.08 2.73 14.84
C ASP A 163 18.61 4.16 14.54
N CYS A 164 18.27 4.47 13.29
CA CYS A 164 17.85 5.82 12.91
C CYS A 164 16.38 6.04 13.27
N HIS A 165 16.07 7.26 13.70
CA HIS A 165 14.69 7.68 13.89
C HIS A 165 13.96 7.75 12.53
N PRO A 166 12.76 7.17 12.39
CA PRO A 166 12.02 7.13 11.12
C PRO A 166 11.82 8.49 10.45
N MET A 167 11.66 9.55 11.23
CA MET A 167 11.49 10.91 10.71
C MET A 167 12.70 11.46 9.98
N GLY A 168 13.91 10.94 10.25
CA GLY A 168 15.15 11.32 9.56
C GLY A 168 15.33 10.71 8.18
N LEU A 169 14.46 9.80 7.78
CA LEU A 169 14.54 9.10 6.50
C LEU A 169 13.98 9.90 5.33
N SER A 170 14.43 9.60 4.12
CA SER A 170 13.80 10.08 2.89
C SER A 170 12.37 9.51 2.72
N GLY A 171 11.54 10.17 1.91
CA GLY A 171 10.16 9.72 1.69
C GLY A 171 10.05 8.27 1.18
N GLY A 172 10.93 7.86 0.27
CA GLY A 172 10.98 6.49 -0.23
C GLY A 172 11.42 5.46 0.83
N GLN A 173 12.37 5.84 1.70
CA GLN A 173 12.77 4.99 2.83
C GLN A 173 11.62 4.84 3.83
N LYS A 174 10.93 5.92 4.19
CA LYS A 174 9.73 5.87 5.06
C LYS A 174 8.64 4.96 4.51
N GLN A 175 8.38 5.00 3.19
CA GLN A 175 7.43 4.09 2.56
C GLN A 175 7.87 2.64 2.70
N ARG A 176 9.15 2.33 2.48
CA ARG A 176 9.68 0.96 2.68
C ARG A 176 9.55 0.49 4.13
N VAL A 177 9.82 1.37 5.12
CA VAL A 177 9.59 1.05 6.55
C VAL A 177 8.12 0.72 6.80
N ALA A 178 7.19 1.55 6.31
CA ALA A 178 5.76 1.33 6.49
C ALA A 178 5.26 0.02 5.83
N VAL A 179 5.88 -0.40 4.72
CA VAL A 179 5.63 -1.71 4.11
C VAL A 179 6.27 -2.83 4.92
N ALA A 180 7.46 -2.62 5.46
CA ALA A 180 8.18 -3.61 6.27
C ALA A 180 7.48 -3.91 7.60
N SER A 181 6.73 -2.93 8.14
CA SER A 181 5.92 -3.07 9.36
C SER A 181 4.50 -3.61 9.10
N ALA A 182 4.15 -3.96 7.85
CA ALA A 182 2.89 -4.58 7.46
C ALA A 182 2.95 -6.11 7.53
#